data_472c6a0f791a4fb3cd71baf0ddc40b8f
#
_entry.id   472c6a0f791a4fb3cd71baf0ddc40b8f
#
_cell.length_a   1.000
_cell.length_b   1.000
_cell.length_c   1.000
_cell.angle_alpha   90.00
_cell.angle_beta   90.00
_cell.angle_gamma   90.00
#
_symmetry.space_group_name_H-M   'P 1'
#
loop_
_entity.id
_entity.type
_entity.pdbx_description
1 polymer ?
#
loop_
_entity_poly.entity_id
_entity_poly.type
_entity_poly.pdbx_seq_one_letter_code
_entity_poly.pdbx_strand_id
1 'polypeptide(L)'
;MYHIYNNSEKELLDLNIFILSKIPKNSIPFEYMKKIFKDNDKKFNEEIKKSLINNLLEISNEYDTDEKYYSFYSFIFNNKLMNYFPNFTKINLEDLVFNLNFYKSAIFIIKTFTKEEKKTINNLLLNKILFLINLEEISEIKFILELIPESFNKIAKRYITNNEIKLLKKLIKEMNISIKLNDEIYEKIEKFNIKGYFNYRIKKYFDNQIDILVECINNQIEYEIFIIFFLREMKVKEYNSIDKLSYILNYGKIKGFYLPEIYYKKYITLINNEKKIKSFKIPDDKFGPRTENCIAFTREEINVIFIQSCSDLIKNFDLYYKNTEFIGIDSEWRESLKINIKTKTSILQLSDFEGKNIFILDMIELTKDNNFEKTFEKLFLNKKFISFEFSNDLINFPEQLSIFFKEKVEIIDITNLYSIIYFEQCPSFSKVCEKLIGKKLCKYEQCSNWEKRPLRETQFHYAALDALLCCLIYKKMIEN
;
A
#
# COMPACT_ATOMS: atom_id res chain seq x y z
N MET A 1 26.79 45.37 19.69
CA MET A 1 25.34 45.19 19.49
C MET A 1 24.45 45.81 20.59
N TYR A 2 24.91 46.11 21.76
CA TYR A 2 24.13 46.70 22.87
C TYR A 2 23.90 48.23 22.80
N HIS A 3 24.55 48.93 21.86
CA HIS A 3 24.42 50.41 21.73
C HIS A 3 23.34 50.95 20.77
N ILE A 4 22.61 50.00 20.10
CA ILE A 4 21.64 50.36 19.02
C ILE A 4 20.25 50.79 19.56
N TYR A 5 20.00 50.65 20.86
CA TYR A 5 18.66 50.83 21.44
C TYR A 5 18.17 52.27 21.63
N ASN A 6 19.00 53.28 21.35
CA ASN A 6 18.62 54.68 21.55
C ASN A 6 18.61 55.53 20.28
N ASN A 7 18.74 54.98 19.10
CA ASN A 7 18.79 55.75 17.85
C ASN A 7 17.41 56.06 17.30
N SER A 8 17.26 57.10 16.51
CA SER A 8 16.01 57.47 15.84
C SER A 8 15.57 56.37 14.85
N GLU A 9 14.27 56.28 14.58
CA GLU A 9 13.73 55.29 13.62
C GLU A 9 14.42 55.35 12.25
N LYS A 10 14.84 56.55 11.83
CA LYS A 10 15.57 56.76 10.58
C LYS A 10 16.98 56.17 10.61
N GLU A 11 17.72 56.30 11.70
CA GLU A 11 19.05 55.73 11.87
C GLU A 11 18.99 54.20 11.95
N LEU A 12 17.92 53.64 12.52
CA LEU A 12 17.64 52.19 12.51
C LEU A 12 17.36 51.65 11.09
N LEU A 13 16.62 52.43 10.29
CA LEU A 13 16.35 52.09 8.88
C LEU A 13 17.64 52.11 8.06
N ASP A 14 18.41 53.20 8.17
CA ASP A 14 19.70 53.35 7.45
C ASP A 14 20.70 52.27 7.86
N LEU A 15 20.74 51.88 9.13
CA LEU A 15 21.59 50.81 9.62
C LEU A 15 21.14 49.44 9.06
N ASN A 16 19.83 49.17 9.01
CA ASN A 16 19.31 47.91 8.47
C ASN A 16 19.53 47.85 6.95
N ILE A 17 19.37 48.93 6.20
CA ILE A 17 19.70 49.01 4.79
C ILE A 17 21.20 48.75 4.58
N PHE A 18 22.05 49.37 5.40
CA PHE A 18 23.50 49.16 5.36
C PHE A 18 23.87 47.70 5.65
N ILE A 19 23.29 47.08 6.67
CA ILE A 19 23.52 45.66 7.01
C ILE A 19 23.07 44.76 5.86
N LEU A 20 21.90 45.00 5.29
CA LEU A 20 21.41 44.22 4.14
C LEU A 20 22.31 44.35 2.90
N SER A 21 22.86 45.56 2.68
CA SER A 21 23.82 45.78 1.59
C SER A 21 25.18 45.08 1.75
N LYS A 22 25.51 44.70 2.99
CA LYS A 22 26.79 44.04 3.35
C LYS A 22 26.68 42.55 3.54
N ILE A 23 25.45 41.97 3.56
CA ILE A 23 25.26 40.53 3.63
C ILE A 23 25.65 39.92 2.27
N PRO A 24 26.50 38.89 2.24
CA PRO A 24 26.84 38.21 0.99
C PRO A 24 25.57 37.73 0.28
N LYS A 25 25.45 37.96 -1.01
CA LYS A 25 24.29 37.62 -1.84
C LYS A 25 23.83 36.14 -1.71
N ASN A 26 24.73 35.27 -1.28
CA ASN A 26 24.50 33.84 -1.10
C ASN A 26 24.09 33.43 0.32
N SER A 27 24.04 34.34 1.30
CA SER A 27 23.59 34.02 2.65
C SER A 27 22.10 34.31 2.79
N ILE A 28 21.36 33.39 3.45
CA ILE A 28 19.92 33.55 3.74
C ILE A 28 19.79 34.51 4.93
N PRO A 29 19.42 35.79 4.74
CA PRO A 29 19.34 36.75 5.84
C PRO A 29 18.10 36.56 6.73
N PHE A 30 17.28 35.51 6.50
CA PHE A 30 15.95 35.33 7.08
C PHE A 30 15.95 35.15 8.59
N GLU A 31 16.90 34.42 9.15
CA GLU A 31 16.97 34.23 10.60
C GLU A 31 17.34 35.54 11.32
N TYR A 32 18.17 36.33 10.67
CA TYR A 32 18.51 37.66 11.18
C TYR A 32 17.32 38.60 11.09
N MET A 33 16.61 38.62 9.96
CA MET A 33 15.40 39.40 9.75
C MET A 33 14.26 38.98 10.68
N LYS A 34 14.04 37.69 10.89
CA LYS A 34 13.12 37.16 11.90
C LYS A 34 13.37 37.76 13.28
N LYS A 35 14.64 37.82 13.68
CA LYS A 35 15.05 38.34 14.98
C LYS A 35 14.78 39.83 15.06
N ILE A 36 15.14 40.63 14.02
CA ILE A 36 14.87 42.05 13.96
C ILE A 36 13.36 42.32 14.04
N PHE A 37 12.53 41.61 13.27
CA PHE A 37 11.08 41.82 13.30
C PHE A 37 10.46 41.42 14.64
N LYS A 38 10.87 40.29 15.19
CA LYS A 38 10.37 39.81 16.49
C LYS A 38 10.70 40.77 17.63
N ASP A 39 11.89 41.34 17.61
CA ASP A 39 12.36 42.23 18.68
C ASP A 39 11.82 43.68 18.54
N ASN A 40 11.37 44.09 17.34
CA ASN A 40 11.02 45.46 17.03
C ASN A 40 9.64 45.65 16.34
N ASP A 41 8.79 44.67 16.26
CA ASP A 41 7.48 44.72 15.51
C ASP A 41 6.61 45.91 15.90
N LYS A 42 6.62 46.31 17.19
CA LYS A 42 5.89 47.46 17.70
C LYS A 42 6.54 48.84 17.42
N LYS A 43 7.80 48.84 17.01
CA LYS A 43 8.57 50.05 16.76
C LYS A 43 8.66 50.44 15.28
N PHE A 44 8.39 49.48 14.38
CA PHE A 44 8.42 49.71 12.95
C PHE A 44 7.11 50.36 12.47
N ASN A 45 7.20 51.60 11.97
CA ASN A 45 6.09 52.21 11.26
C ASN A 45 5.93 51.57 9.87
N GLU A 46 4.82 51.94 9.19
CA GLU A 46 4.46 51.43 7.88
C GLU A 46 5.50 51.72 6.78
N GLU A 47 6.16 52.88 6.84
CA GLU A 47 7.20 53.27 5.87
C GLU A 47 8.44 52.41 6.00
N ILE A 48 8.88 52.13 7.23
CA ILE A 48 10.03 51.25 7.50
C ILE A 48 9.74 49.84 7.04
N LYS A 49 8.53 49.32 7.31
CA LYS A 49 8.11 48.00 6.85
C LYS A 49 8.14 47.89 5.32
N LYS A 50 7.60 48.94 4.64
CA LYS A 50 7.55 48.98 3.18
C LYS A 50 8.94 49.05 2.54
N SER A 51 9.84 49.87 3.10
CA SER A 51 11.23 49.99 2.61
C SER A 51 12.03 48.70 2.80
N LEU A 52 11.90 48.07 3.95
CA LEU A 52 12.54 46.76 4.24
C LEU A 52 12.07 45.65 3.26
N ILE A 53 10.77 45.67 2.96
CA ILE A 53 10.19 44.69 2.01
C ILE A 53 10.67 44.92 0.59
N ASN A 54 10.77 46.17 0.12
CA ASN A 54 11.29 46.46 -1.20
C ASN A 54 12.74 46.01 -1.35
N ASN A 55 13.59 46.23 -0.35
CA ASN A 55 14.96 45.76 -0.34
C ASN A 55 15.05 44.23 -0.33
N LEU A 56 14.15 43.52 0.40
CA LEU A 56 14.07 42.07 0.39
C LEU A 56 13.62 41.50 -0.97
N LEU A 57 12.74 42.21 -1.66
CA LEU A 57 12.32 41.86 -3.02
C LEU A 57 13.48 41.94 -4.02
N GLU A 58 14.28 43.00 -3.95
CA GLU A 58 15.47 43.11 -4.79
C GLU A 58 16.45 41.95 -4.56
N ILE A 59 16.67 41.57 -3.30
CA ILE A 59 17.51 40.43 -2.93
C ILE A 59 16.87 39.11 -3.41
N SER A 60 15.54 38.97 -3.34
CA SER A 60 14.83 37.74 -3.74
C SER A 60 14.95 37.46 -5.24
N ASN A 61 15.12 38.47 -6.08
CA ASN A 61 15.31 38.31 -7.50
C ASN A 61 16.64 37.58 -7.86
N GLU A 62 17.55 37.48 -6.90
CA GLU A 62 18.84 36.82 -7.04
C GLU A 62 18.81 35.36 -6.50
N TYR A 63 17.68 34.89 -5.99
CA TYR A 63 17.59 33.53 -5.48
C TYR A 63 17.55 32.49 -6.61
N ASP A 64 18.31 31.44 -6.41
CA ASP A 64 18.54 30.36 -7.39
C ASP A 64 17.94 29.01 -6.96
N THR A 65 17.39 28.94 -5.74
CA THR A 65 16.84 27.68 -5.19
C THR A 65 15.44 27.88 -4.60
N ASP A 66 14.60 26.83 -4.71
CA ASP A 66 13.25 26.80 -4.14
C ASP A 66 13.24 26.98 -2.63
N GLU A 67 14.29 26.51 -1.93
CA GLU A 67 14.42 26.60 -0.49
C GLU A 67 14.57 28.07 -0.03
N LYS A 68 15.34 28.88 -0.76
CA LYS A 68 15.50 30.30 -0.49
C LYS A 68 14.21 31.06 -0.73
N TYR A 69 13.53 30.81 -1.84
CA TYR A 69 12.21 31.39 -2.15
C TYR A 69 11.18 31.00 -1.10
N TYR A 70 11.10 29.71 -0.74
CA TYR A 70 10.18 29.23 0.30
C TYR A 70 10.42 29.93 1.63
N SER A 71 11.66 30.06 2.06
CA SER A 71 12.02 30.73 3.29
C SER A 71 11.62 32.20 3.29
N PHE A 72 11.82 32.89 2.18
CA PHE A 72 11.42 34.29 1.96
C PHE A 72 9.91 34.48 2.07
N TYR A 73 9.11 33.71 1.33
CA TYR A 73 7.65 33.83 1.37
C TYR A 73 7.06 33.40 2.70
N SER A 74 7.62 32.37 3.33
CA SER A 74 7.24 31.96 4.67
C SER A 74 7.46 33.09 5.68
N PHE A 75 8.58 33.81 5.57
CA PHE A 75 8.88 34.96 6.41
C PHE A 75 7.83 36.09 6.20
N ILE A 76 7.54 36.45 4.96
CA ILE A 76 6.56 37.50 4.63
C ILE A 76 5.18 37.13 5.17
N PHE A 77 4.74 35.91 4.98
CA PHE A 77 3.43 35.45 5.42
C PHE A 77 3.29 35.45 6.94
N ASN A 78 4.27 34.83 7.63
CA ASN A 78 4.24 34.70 9.08
C ASN A 78 4.27 36.08 9.81
N ASN A 79 4.81 37.08 9.16
CA ASN A 79 4.87 38.43 9.73
C ASN A 79 3.78 39.35 9.16
N LYS A 80 2.75 38.82 8.48
CA LYS A 80 1.60 39.57 7.91
C LYS A 80 2.02 40.72 6.97
N LEU A 81 3.13 40.55 6.27
CA LEU A 81 3.70 41.58 5.41
C LEU A 81 3.11 41.61 4.00
N MET A 82 2.19 40.72 3.67
CA MET A 82 1.57 40.60 2.34
C MET A 82 0.84 41.88 1.88
N ASN A 83 0.31 42.64 2.81
CA ASN A 83 -0.41 43.91 2.49
C ASN A 83 0.49 44.96 1.83
N TYR A 84 1.79 44.82 1.93
CA TYR A 84 2.77 45.73 1.33
C TYR A 84 3.19 45.34 -0.10
N PHE A 85 2.60 44.26 -0.67
CA PHE A 85 2.90 43.73 -2.00
C PHE A 85 1.70 43.82 -2.95
N PRO A 86 1.16 44.98 -3.30
CA PRO A 86 -0.07 45.07 -4.08
C PRO A 86 0.04 44.50 -5.52
N ASN A 87 1.24 44.40 -6.07
CA ASN A 87 1.46 43.95 -7.47
C ASN A 87 2.11 42.58 -7.59
N PHE A 88 2.31 41.86 -6.51
CA PHE A 88 3.09 40.63 -6.49
C PHE A 88 2.38 39.40 -7.13
N THR A 89 1.08 39.47 -7.34
CA THR A 89 0.22 38.28 -7.43
C THR A 89 0.14 37.60 -8.77
N LYS A 90 0.52 38.22 -9.89
CA LYS A 90 0.23 37.62 -11.20
C LYS A 90 1.46 37.19 -12.01
N ILE A 91 2.44 38.06 -12.17
CA ILE A 91 3.56 37.80 -13.10
C ILE A 91 4.57 36.83 -12.48
N ASN A 92 4.91 37.01 -11.21
CA ASN A 92 5.90 36.17 -10.54
C ASN A 92 5.38 34.76 -10.21
N LEU A 93 4.06 34.59 -10.06
CA LEU A 93 3.47 33.27 -9.77
C LEU A 93 3.50 32.35 -10.99
N GLU A 94 3.26 32.88 -12.17
CA GLU A 94 3.35 32.10 -13.41
C GLU A 94 4.77 31.55 -13.61
N ASP A 95 5.78 32.38 -13.40
CA ASP A 95 7.18 31.96 -13.50
C ASP A 95 7.54 30.93 -12.45
N LEU A 96 7.12 31.12 -11.19
CA LEU A 96 7.35 30.17 -10.10
C LEU A 96 6.67 28.82 -10.34
N VAL A 97 5.43 28.82 -10.82
CA VAL A 97 4.67 27.59 -11.11
C VAL A 97 5.28 26.82 -12.27
N PHE A 98 5.79 27.53 -13.31
CA PHE A 98 6.42 26.87 -14.45
C PHE A 98 7.86 26.45 -14.19
N ASN A 99 8.54 27.04 -13.20
CA ASN A 99 9.88 26.64 -12.82
C ASN A 99 9.85 25.46 -11.84
N LEU A 100 10.35 24.29 -12.25
CA LEU A 100 10.39 23.07 -11.45
C LEU A 100 11.13 23.23 -10.11
N ASN A 101 12.11 24.14 -10.06
CA ASN A 101 12.91 24.38 -8.85
C ASN A 101 12.18 25.21 -7.78
N PHE A 102 11.05 25.86 -8.10
CA PHE A 102 10.35 26.78 -7.21
C PHE A 102 8.91 26.39 -6.86
N TYR A 103 8.52 25.13 -7.13
CA TYR A 103 7.13 24.70 -6.94
C TYR A 103 6.67 24.72 -5.47
N LYS A 104 7.55 24.48 -4.49
CA LYS A 104 7.21 24.55 -3.05
C LYS A 104 6.86 25.96 -2.63
N SER A 105 7.60 26.95 -3.12
CA SER A 105 7.34 28.38 -2.88
C SER A 105 6.03 28.80 -3.52
N ALA A 106 5.77 28.37 -4.74
CA ALA A 106 4.50 28.63 -5.43
C ALA A 106 3.29 28.06 -4.65
N ILE A 107 3.39 26.85 -4.14
CA ILE A 107 2.35 26.23 -3.30
C ILE A 107 2.11 27.02 -2.03
N PHE A 108 3.17 27.44 -1.36
CA PHE A 108 3.06 28.23 -0.14
C PHE A 108 2.30 29.53 -0.39
N ILE A 109 2.64 30.25 -1.45
CA ILE A 109 1.97 31.50 -1.87
C ILE A 109 0.48 31.22 -2.18
N ILE A 110 0.19 30.19 -2.95
CA ILE A 110 -1.18 29.84 -3.36
C ILE A 110 -2.05 29.48 -2.14
N LYS A 111 -1.49 28.89 -1.08
CA LYS A 111 -2.24 28.62 0.16
C LYS A 111 -2.80 29.90 0.79
N THR A 112 -2.15 31.03 0.58
CA THR A 112 -2.60 32.32 1.11
C THR A 112 -3.72 32.96 0.31
N PHE A 113 -4.00 32.48 -0.89
CA PHE A 113 -4.99 33.04 -1.80
C PHE A 113 -6.42 32.79 -1.35
N THR A 114 -7.30 33.74 -1.66
CA THR A 114 -8.76 33.60 -1.54
C THR A 114 -9.30 32.53 -2.48
N LYS A 115 -10.55 32.11 -2.27
CA LYS A 115 -11.21 31.12 -3.17
C LYS A 115 -11.28 31.62 -4.62
N GLU A 116 -11.50 32.89 -4.84
CA GLU A 116 -11.60 33.50 -6.18
C GLU A 116 -10.24 33.55 -6.87
N GLU A 117 -9.21 33.98 -6.16
CA GLU A 117 -7.83 33.93 -6.69
C GLU A 117 -7.39 32.54 -7.03
N LYS A 118 -7.67 31.54 -6.17
CA LYS A 118 -7.38 30.12 -6.47
C LYS A 118 -8.08 29.65 -7.74
N LYS A 119 -9.32 30.07 -7.97
CA LYS A 119 -10.07 29.70 -9.17
C LYS A 119 -9.43 30.25 -10.45
N THR A 120 -8.85 31.44 -10.38
CA THR A 120 -8.17 32.06 -11.52
C THR A 120 -6.90 31.29 -11.94
N ILE A 121 -6.17 30.76 -10.98
CA ILE A 121 -4.92 30.01 -11.23
C ILE A 121 -5.12 28.51 -11.46
N ASN A 122 -6.33 27.98 -11.25
CA ASN A 122 -6.62 26.54 -11.42
C ASN A 122 -6.20 26.00 -12.80
N ASN A 123 -6.42 26.77 -13.85
CA ASN A 123 -6.04 26.37 -15.20
C ASN A 123 -4.52 26.30 -15.36
N LEU A 124 -3.79 27.25 -14.77
CA LEU A 124 -2.33 27.27 -14.77
C LEU A 124 -1.76 26.06 -14.03
N LEU A 125 -2.27 25.78 -12.83
CA LEU A 125 -1.89 24.63 -12.02
C LEU A 125 -2.22 23.32 -12.71
N LEU A 126 -3.37 23.23 -13.37
CA LEU A 126 -3.76 22.06 -14.13
C LEU A 126 -2.81 21.80 -15.30
N ASN A 127 -2.41 22.84 -16.04
CA ASN A 127 -1.43 22.74 -17.12
C ASN A 127 -0.07 22.28 -16.58
N LYS A 128 0.36 22.78 -15.43
CA LYS A 128 1.59 22.33 -14.77
C LYS A 128 1.54 20.86 -14.40
N ILE A 129 0.43 20.38 -13.83
CA ILE A 129 0.23 18.96 -13.52
C ILE A 129 0.32 18.12 -14.80
N LEU A 130 -0.33 18.55 -15.88
CA LEU A 130 -0.29 17.83 -17.16
C LEU A 130 1.14 17.71 -17.72
N PHE A 131 1.98 18.72 -17.49
CA PHE A 131 3.40 18.66 -17.81
C PHE A 131 4.16 17.70 -16.90
N LEU A 132 3.93 17.75 -15.58
CA LEU A 132 4.58 16.89 -14.57
C LEU A 132 4.20 15.41 -14.74
N ILE A 133 2.98 15.11 -15.21
CA ILE A 133 2.57 13.74 -15.55
C ILE A 133 3.51 13.14 -16.59
N ASN A 134 3.88 13.90 -17.61
CA ASN A 134 4.78 13.44 -18.66
C ASN A 134 6.22 13.19 -18.14
N LEU A 135 6.59 13.80 -17.01
CA LEU A 135 7.88 13.60 -16.32
C LEU A 135 7.81 12.56 -15.19
N GLU A 136 6.64 11.98 -14.93
CA GLU A 136 6.39 11.03 -13.83
C GLU A 136 6.68 11.60 -12.41
N GLU A 137 6.63 12.92 -12.23
CA GLU A 137 6.92 13.64 -10.99
C GLU A 137 5.70 13.60 -10.01
N ILE A 138 5.51 12.44 -9.35
CA ILE A 138 4.31 12.19 -8.55
C ILE A 138 4.25 13.04 -7.28
N SER A 139 5.39 13.31 -6.63
CA SER A 139 5.46 14.12 -5.41
C SER A 139 4.98 15.55 -5.67
N GLU A 140 5.40 16.13 -6.79
CA GLU A 140 5.03 17.46 -7.22
C GLU A 140 3.55 17.54 -7.60
N ILE A 141 3.07 16.53 -8.32
CA ILE A 141 1.64 16.41 -8.68
C ILE A 141 0.77 16.34 -7.42
N LYS A 142 1.17 15.53 -6.43
CA LYS A 142 0.50 15.43 -5.14
C LYS A 142 0.36 16.82 -4.49
N PHE A 143 1.45 17.56 -4.37
CA PHE A 143 1.45 18.87 -3.77
C PHE A 143 0.47 19.84 -4.44
N ILE A 144 0.45 19.85 -5.77
CA ILE A 144 -0.46 20.73 -6.51
C ILE A 144 -1.92 20.28 -6.35
N LEU A 145 -2.17 18.97 -6.34
CA LEU A 145 -3.52 18.42 -6.13
C LEU A 145 -4.10 18.68 -4.74
N GLU A 146 -3.26 18.85 -3.73
CA GLU A 146 -3.71 19.30 -2.41
C GLU A 146 -4.30 20.71 -2.45
N LEU A 147 -3.93 21.53 -3.42
CA LEU A 147 -4.45 22.88 -3.63
C LEU A 147 -5.72 22.91 -4.47
N ILE A 148 -5.85 21.99 -5.41
CA ILE A 148 -6.98 21.93 -6.36
C ILE A 148 -7.59 20.51 -6.41
N PRO A 149 -8.08 19.98 -5.27
CA PRO A 149 -8.56 18.61 -5.17
C PRO A 149 -9.70 18.29 -6.15
N GLU A 150 -10.50 19.28 -6.55
CA GLU A 150 -11.58 19.15 -7.54
C GLU A 150 -11.07 18.79 -8.94
N SER A 151 -9.80 19.06 -9.24
CA SER A 151 -9.19 18.73 -10.53
C SER A 151 -8.73 17.25 -10.62
N PHE A 152 -8.76 16.52 -9.53
CA PHE A 152 -8.24 15.15 -9.46
C PHE A 152 -8.90 14.22 -10.50
N ASN A 153 -10.22 14.28 -10.66
CA ASN A 153 -10.93 13.44 -11.63
C ASN A 153 -10.50 13.72 -13.08
N LYS A 154 -10.18 14.98 -13.42
CA LYS A 154 -9.66 15.34 -14.76
C LYS A 154 -8.28 14.71 -15.00
N ILE A 155 -7.44 14.80 -13.99
CA ILE A 155 -6.08 14.24 -14.02
C ILE A 155 -6.12 12.72 -14.08
N ALA A 156 -6.96 12.09 -13.26
CA ALA A 156 -7.16 10.65 -13.29
C ALA A 156 -7.63 10.15 -14.67
N LYS A 157 -8.55 10.87 -15.33
CA LYS A 157 -8.94 10.56 -16.71
C LYS A 157 -7.75 10.64 -17.67
N ARG A 158 -6.87 11.63 -17.52
CA ARG A 158 -5.67 11.76 -18.37
C ARG A 158 -4.73 10.57 -18.22
N TYR A 159 -4.42 10.16 -16.96
CA TYR A 159 -3.63 8.95 -16.72
C TYR A 159 -4.25 7.71 -17.36
N ILE A 160 -5.58 7.55 -17.27
CA ILE A 160 -6.29 6.44 -17.90
C ILE A 160 -6.20 6.50 -19.42
N THR A 161 -6.38 7.68 -20.01
CA THR A 161 -6.29 7.88 -21.49
C THR A 161 -4.89 7.57 -22.01
N ASN A 162 -3.86 7.93 -21.26
CA ASN A 162 -2.47 7.65 -21.60
C ASN A 162 -2.05 6.19 -21.27
N ASN A 163 -2.96 5.37 -20.75
CA ASN A 163 -2.67 4.01 -20.28
C ASN A 163 -1.66 3.93 -19.11
N GLU A 164 -1.58 4.97 -18.27
CA GLU A 164 -0.64 5.14 -17.16
C GLU A 164 -1.30 4.82 -15.80
N ILE A 165 -2.17 3.81 -15.76
CA ILE A 165 -2.95 3.46 -14.56
C ILE A 165 -2.07 3.09 -13.36
N LYS A 166 -0.87 2.56 -13.59
CA LYS A 166 0.09 2.26 -12.50
C LYS A 166 0.53 3.53 -11.76
N LEU A 167 0.84 4.59 -12.50
CA LEU A 167 1.22 5.89 -11.95
C LEU A 167 0.05 6.53 -11.21
N LEU A 168 -1.16 6.45 -11.78
CA LEU A 168 -2.37 6.91 -11.10
C LEU A 168 -2.59 6.19 -9.76
N LYS A 169 -2.42 4.86 -9.70
CA LYS A 169 -2.50 4.09 -8.44
C LYS A 169 -1.45 4.55 -7.43
N LYS A 170 -0.22 4.80 -7.86
CA LYS A 170 0.84 5.31 -6.99
C LYS A 170 0.45 6.68 -6.43
N LEU A 171 -0.04 7.59 -7.27
CA LEU A 171 -0.51 8.91 -6.86
C LEU A 171 -1.65 8.82 -5.84
N ILE A 172 -2.67 7.98 -6.07
CA ILE A 172 -3.78 7.76 -5.13
C ILE A 172 -3.26 7.27 -3.78
N LYS A 173 -2.32 6.32 -3.77
CA LYS A 173 -1.72 5.79 -2.53
C LYS A 173 -0.95 6.86 -1.76
N GLU A 174 -0.17 7.69 -2.46
CA GLU A 174 0.63 8.74 -1.81
C GLU A 174 -0.21 9.91 -1.30
N MET A 175 -1.34 10.19 -1.93
CA MET A 175 -2.21 11.27 -1.48
C MET A 175 -2.92 11.00 -0.16
N ASN A 176 -3.01 9.72 0.24
CA ASN A 176 -3.64 9.28 1.52
C ASN A 176 -5.00 9.96 1.83
N ILE A 177 -5.70 10.41 0.79
CA ILE A 177 -6.96 11.16 0.90
C ILE A 177 -8.08 10.23 0.45
N SER A 178 -9.21 10.29 1.14
CA SER A 178 -10.48 9.74 0.67
C SER A 178 -11.01 10.55 -0.52
N ILE A 179 -10.30 10.47 -1.65
CA ILE A 179 -10.71 11.16 -2.87
C ILE A 179 -11.93 10.46 -3.42
N LYS A 180 -13.01 11.19 -3.57
CA LYS A 180 -14.20 10.69 -4.24
C LYS A 180 -13.94 10.68 -5.75
N LEU A 181 -13.42 9.54 -6.23
CA LEU A 181 -13.32 9.28 -7.67
C LEU A 181 -14.72 9.10 -8.25
N ASN A 182 -14.92 9.45 -9.52
CA ASN A 182 -16.15 9.11 -10.19
C ASN A 182 -16.20 7.60 -10.54
N ASP A 183 -17.42 7.06 -10.70
CA ASP A 183 -17.62 5.62 -10.92
C ASP A 183 -16.91 5.09 -12.16
N GLU A 184 -16.82 5.88 -13.24
CA GLU A 184 -16.09 5.51 -14.46
C GLU A 184 -14.60 5.27 -14.21
N ILE A 185 -13.98 6.10 -13.39
CA ILE A 185 -12.56 5.98 -13.03
C ILE A 185 -12.35 4.76 -12.15
N TYR A 186 -13.23 4.56 -11.16
CA TYR A 186 -13.22 3.36 -10.31
C TYR A 186 -13.29 2.08 -11.14
N GLU A 187 -14.25 1.97 -12.03
CA GLU A 187 -14.46 0.79 -12.87
C GLU A 187 -13.21 0.49 -13.73
N LYS A 188 -12.60 1.52 -14.32
CA LYS A 188 -11.39 1.34 -15.15
C LYS A 188 -10.20 0.86 -14.36
N ILE A 189 -10.00 1.39 -13.13
CA ILE A 189 -8.90 0.96 -12.27
C ILE A 189 -9.17 -0.44 -11.71
N GLU A 190 -10.41 -0.76 -11.33
CA GLU A 190 -10.80 -2.10 -10.90
C GLU A 190 -10.55 -3.12 -12.02
N LYS A 191 -11.01 -2.86 -13.23
CA LYS A 191 -10.72 -3.71 -14.40
C LYS A 191 -9.22 -3.89 -14.65
N PHE A 192 -8.43 -2.84 -14.43
CA PHE A 192 -6.98 -2.93 -14.55
C PHE A 192 -6.36 -3.84 -13.47
N ASN A 193 -6.81 -3.71 -12.22
CA ASN A 193 -6.36 -4.56 -11.13
C ASN A 193 -6.72 -6.04 -11.40
N ILE A 194 -7.96 -6.31 -11.80
CA ILE A 194 -8.42 -7.65 -12.15
C ILE A 194 -7.57 -8.25 -13.28
N LYS A 195 -7.28 -7.46 -14.32
CA LYS A 195 -6.38 -7.89 -15.42
C LYS A 195 -5.00 -8.26 -14.92
N GLY A 196 -4.38 -7.42 -14.07
CA GLY A 196 -3.07 -7.69 -13.48
C GLY A 196 -3.06 -8.96 -12.65
N TYR A 197 -4.05 -9.11 -11.79
CA TYR A 197 -4.25 -10.25 -10.91
C TYR A 197 -4.32 -11.57 -11.69
N PHE A 198 -5.25 -11.69 -12.64
CA PHE A 198 -5.42 -12.94 -13.38
C PHE A 198 -4.29 -13.19 -14.38
N ASN A 199 -3.76 -12.15 -15.05
CA ASN A 199 -2.65 -12.33 -15.98
C ASN A 199 -1.42 -12.93 -15.30
N TYR A 200 -1.05 -12.43 -14.11
CA TYR A 200 0.07 -12.97 -13.34
C TYR A 200 -0.18 -14.42 -12.90
N ARG A 201 -1.36 -14.67 -12.30
CA ARG A 201 -1.69 -15.97 -11.71
C ARG A 201 -1.90 -17.04 -12.76
N ILE A 202 -2.57 -16.75 -13.86
CA ILE A 202 -2.75 -17.71 -14.95
C ILE A 202 -1.39 -18.09 -15.53
N LYS A 203 -0.51 -17.13 -15.81
CA LYS A 203 0.85 -17.45 -16.31
C LYS A 203 1.64 -18.34 -15.36
N LYS A 204 1.56 -18.08 -14.08
CA LYS A 204 2.34 -18.80 -13.05
C LYS A 204 1.76 -20.18 -12.74
N TYR A 205 0.44 -20.33 -12.77
CA TYR A 205 -0.26 -21.49 -12.23
C TYR A 205 -1.10 -22.25 -13.26
N PHE A 206 -0.95 -21.94 -14.54
CA PHE A 206 -1.73 -22.52 -15.65
C PHE A 206 -1.75 -24.06 -15.65
N ASP A 207 -0.61 -24.67 -15.37
CA ASP A 207 -0.47 -26.11 -15.55
C ASP A 207 -1.16 -26.92 -14.44
N ASN A 208 -1.11 -26.45 -13.19
CA ASN A 208 -1.41 -27.28 -12.02
C ASN A 208 -2.51 -26.75 -11.08
N GLN A 209 -3.02 -25.52 -11.26
CA GLN A 209 -3.86 -24.85 -10.24
C GLN A 209 -5.10 -24.13 -10.82
N ILE A 210 -5.57 -24.55 -11.95
CA ILE A 210 -6.73 -23.90 -12.60
C ILE A 210 -8.00 -23.98 -11.73
N ASP A 211 -8.19 -25.10 -11.04
CA ASP A 211 -9.31 -25.29 -10.11
C ASP A 211 -9.33 -24.23 -8.99
N ILE A 212 -8.18 -23.92 -8.40
CA ILE A 212 -8.05 -22.87 -7.37
C ILE A 212 -8.26 -21.49 -7.96
N LEU A 213 -7.66 -21.22 -9.12
CA LEU A 213 -7.80 -19.92 -9.76
C LEU A 213 -9.25 -19.62 -10.17
N VAL A 214 -9.98 -20.63 -10.62
CA VAL A 214 -11.41 -20.49 -10.96
C VAL A 214 -12.26 -20.14 -9.73
N GLU A 215 -11.94 -20.68 -8.57
CA GLU A 215 -12.61 -20.35 -7.31
C GLU A 215 -12.41 -18.91 -6.86
N CYS A 216 -11.39 -18.22 -7.38
CA CYS A 216 -11.16 -16.79 -7.12
C CYS A 216 -12.07 -15.86 -7.94
N ILE A 217 -12.85 -16.38 -8.87
CA ILE A 217 -13.78 -15.62 -9.71
C ILE A 217 -15.09 -15.39 -8.95
N ASN A 218 -15.47 -14.13 -8.72
CA ASN A 218 -16.67 -13.80 -7.93
C ASN A 218 -17.79 -13.16 -8.76
N ASN A 219 -17.47 -12.62 -9.92
CA ASN A 219 -18.45 -11.88 -10.72
C ASN A 219 -18.19 -12.03 -12.22
N GLN A 220 -19.12 -11.53 -13.01
CA GLN A 220 -19.09 -11.62 -14.46
C GLN A 220 -17.83 -10.98 -15.08
N ILE A 221 -17.41 -9.82 -14.58
CA ILE A 221 -16.23 -9.09 -15.11
C ILE A 221 -14.96 -9.89 -14.88
N GLU A 222 -14.79 -10.43 -13.67
CA GLU A 222 -13.66 -11.29 -13.33
C GLU A 222 -13.64 -12.55 -14.21
N TYR A 223 -14.78 -13.16 -14.45
CA TYR A 223 -14.92 -14.34 -15.29
C TYR A 223 -14.51 -14.06 -16.75
N GLU A 224 -14.99 -12.99 -17.35
CA GLU A 224 -14.63 -12.59 -18.71
C GLU A 224 -13.12 -12.34 -18.85
N ILE A 225 -12.55 -11.58 -17.90
CA ILE A 225 -11.13 -11.27 -17.90
C ILE A 225 -10.29 -12.56 -17.69
N PHE A 226 -10.72 -13.43 -16.79
CA PHE A 226 -10.06 -14.72 -16.57
C PHE A 226 -10.01 -15.55 -17.84
N ILE A 227 -11.13 -15.74 -18.51
CA ILE A 227 -11.19 -16.51 -19.76
C ILE A 227 -10.29 -15.90 -20.83
N ILE A 228 -10.29 -14.59 -21.02
CA ILE A 228 -9.43 -13.93 -22.02
C ILE A 228 -7.95 -14.27 -21.78
N PHE A 229 -7.49 -14.17 -20.56
CA PHE A 229 -6.10 -14.49 -20.24
C PHE A 229 -5.80 -15.98 -20.29
N PHE A 230 -6.73 -16.83 -19.86
CA PHE A 230 -6.59 -18.28 -19.98
C PHE A 230 -6.45 -18.72 -21.44
N LEU A 231 -7.28 -18.20 -22.33
CA LEU A 231 -7.23 -18.52 -23.75
C LEU A 231 -5.98 -17.98 -24.43
N ARG A 232 -5.49 -16.82 -23.99
CA ARG A 232 -4.21 -16.26 -24.44
C ARG A 232 -3.06 -17.20 -24.06
N GLU A 233 -3.03 -17.68 -22.83
CA GLU A 233 -1.98 -18.55 -22.33
C GLU A 233 -2.02 -19.93 -22.99
N MET A 234 -3.22 -20.50 -23.24
CA MET A 234 -3.38 -21.72 -24.05
C MET A 234 -2.73 -21.59 -25.43
N LYS A 235 -2.93 -20.44 -26.10
CA LYS A 235 -2.36 -20.20 -27.42
C LYS A 235 -0.83 -20.09 -27.39
N VAL A 236 -0.27 -19.47 -26.35
CA VAL A 236 1.18 -19.28 -26.19
C VAL A 236 1.89 -20.59 -25.90
N LYS A 237 1.26 -21.46 -25.09
CA LYS A 237 1.87 -22.73 -24.66
C LYS A 237 1.61 -23.91 -25.62
N GLU A 238 0.91 -23.68 -26.71
CA GLU A 238 0.52 -24.72 -27.69
C GLU A 238 -0.15 -25.95 -27.05
N TYR A 239 -0.71 -25.78 -25.86
CA TYR A 239 -1.33 -26.87 -25.10
C TYR A 239 -2.77 -27.12 -25.53
N ASN A 240 -3.06 -28.38 -25.72
CA ASN A 240 -4.44 -28.86 -25.88
C ASN A 240 -5.09 -28.99 -24.49
N SER A 241 -5.41 -27.86 -23.84
CA SER A 241 -6.01 -27.80 -22.50
C SER A 241 -7.54 -27.64 -22.58
N ILE A 242 -8.17 -28.36 -23.50
CA ILE A 242 -9.62 -28.30 -23.72
C ILE A 242 -10.39 -28.81 -22.50
N ASP A 243 -9.87 -29.78 -21.79
CA ASP A 243 -10.39 -30.28 -20.51
C ASP A 243 -10.49 -29.15 -19.46
N LYS A 244 -9.44 -28.35 -19.32
CA LYS A 244 -9.41 -27.19 -18.41
C LYS A 244 -10.38 -26.12 -18.87
N LEU A 245 -10.44 -25.82 -20.17
CA LEU A 245 -11.40 -24.87 -20.71
C LEU A 245 -12.83 -25.33 -20.47
N SER A 246 -13.12 -26.61 -20.70
CA SER A 246 -14.45 -27.20 -20.42
C SER A 246 -14.82 -27.07 -18.95
N TYR A 247 -13.89 -27.29 -18.04
CA TYR A 247 -14.09 -27.07 -16.60
C TYR A 247 -14.41 -25.60 -16.27
N ILE A 248 -13.67 -24.64 -16.80
CA ILE A 248 -13.90 -23.19 -16.60
C ILE A 248 -15.27 -22.78 -17.10
N LEU A 249 -15.66 -23.26 -18.29
CA LEU A 249 -16.98 -22.93 -18.89
C LEU A 249 -18.12 -23.53 -18.08
N ASN A 250 -17.95 -24.76 -17.59
CA ASN A 250 -18.94 -25.40 -16.72
C ASN A 250 -19.07 -24.67 -15.37
N TYR A 251 -17.96 -24.24 -14.78
CA TYR A 251 -17.97 -23.39 -13.58
C TYR A 251 -18.77 -22.11 -13.81
N GLY A 252 -18.49 -21.40 -14.92
CA GLY A 252 -19.20 -20.18 -15.27
C GLY A 252 -20.71 -20.43 -15.40
N LYS A 253 -21.10 -21.50 -16.07
CA LYS A 253 -22.51 -21.90 -16.21
C LYS A 253 -23.19 -22.13 -14.85
N ILE A 254 -22.54 -22.86 -13.95
CA ILE A 254 -23.04 -23.13 -12.59
C ILE A 254 -23.21 -21.84 -11.80
N LYS A 255 -22.30 -20.88 -11.97
CA LYS A 255 -22.32 -19.57 -11.29
C LYS A 255 -23.21 -18.53 -11.97
N GLY A 256 -23.83 -18.85 -13.10
CA GLY A 256 -24.64 -17.93 -13.87
C GLY A 256 -23.82 -16.87 -14.63
N PHE A 257 -22.54 -17.12 -14.87
CA PHE A 257 -21.69 -16.25 -15.66
C PHE A 257 -21.81 -16.57 -17.15
N TYR A 258 -21.82 -15.56 -17.98
CA TYR A 258 -21.99 -15.70 -19.43
C TYR A 258 -20.70 -15.40 -20.17
N LEU A 259 -20.38 -16.25 -21.14
CA LEU A 259 -19.30 -15.96 -22.07
C LEU A 259 -19.83 -15.03 -23.16
N PRO A 260 -19.19 -13.88 -23.45
CA PRO A 260 -19.58 -13.03 -24.56
C PRO A 260 -19.62 -13.81 -25.88
N GLU A 261 -20.64 -13.58 -26.71
CA GLU A 261 -20.95 -14.39 -27.91
C GLU A 261 -19.74 -14.53 -28.87
N ILE A 262 -18.92 -13.47 -28.97
CA ILE A 262 -17.74 -13.44 -29.83
C ILE A 262 -16.69 -14.50 -29.42
N TYR A 263 -16.58 -14.79 -28.12
CA TYR A 263 -15.70 -15.84 -27.60
C TYR A 263 -16.36 -17.21 -27.67
N TYR A 264 -17.65 -17.26 -27.42
CA TYR A 264 -18.44 -18.48 -27.43
C TYR A 264 -18.38 -19.17 -28.79
N LYS A 265 -18.65 -18.45 -29.91
CA LYS A 265 -18.57 -19.00 -31.27
C LYS A 265 -17.21 -19.56 -31.62
N LYS A 266 -16.16 -18.89 -31.22
CA LYS A 266 -14.78 -19.31 -31.52
C LYS A 266 -14.36 -20.61 -30.81
N TYR A 267 -14.83 -20.82 -29.58
CA TYR A 267 -14.39 -21.91 -28.71
C TYR A 267 -15.34 -23.10 -28.68
N ILE A 268 -16.62 -22.91 -28.94
CA ILE A 268 -17.57 -24.02 -29.18
C ILE A 268 -17.09 -24.86 -30.36
N THR A 269 -16.57 -24.25 -31.41
CA THR A 269 -16.03 -24.98 -32.56
C THR A 269 -14.84 -25.86 -32.15
N LEU A 270 -13.99 -25.38 -31.24
CA LEU A 270 -12.89 -26.17 -30.68
C LEU A 270 -13.39 -27.31 -29.78
N ILE A 271 -14.39 -27.05 -28.94
CA ILE A 271 -14.96 -28.05 -28.03
C ILE A 271 -15.73 -29.12 -28.80
N ASN A 272 -16.51 -28.74 -29.82
CA ASN A 272 -17.34 -29.68 -30.61
C ASN A 272 -16.50 -30.52 -31.57
N ASN A 273 -15.31 -30.10 -31.95
CA ASN A 273 -14.43 -30.86 -32.85
C ASN A 273 -13.66 -31.98 -32.15
N GLU A 274 -13.62 -32.00 -30.83
CA GLU A 274 -12.95 -33.08 -30.09
C GLU A 274 -13.93 -34.14 -29.61
N LYS A 275 -13.85 -35.33 -30.24
CA LYS A 275 -14.75 -36.48 -30.00
C LYS A 275 -14.65 -37.11 -28.62
N LYS A 276 -13.66 -36.77 -27.77
CA LYS A 276 -13.53 -37.23 -26.38
C LYS A 276 -12.83 -36.17 -25.53
N ILE A 277 -13.57 -35.23 -24.97
CA ILE A 277 -13.06 -34.37 -23.91
C ILE A 277 -12.94 -35.21 -22.64
N LYS A 278 -11.71 -35.49 -22.19
CA LYS A 278 -11.49 -36.05 -20.86
C LYS A 278 -11.95 -34.98 -19.85
N SER A 279 -12.82 -35.38 -18.91
CA SER A 279 -13.20 -34.49 -17.84
C SER A 279 -11.96 -34.07 -17.05
N PHE A 280 -11.77 -32.76 -16.84
CA PHE A 280 -10.74 -32.25 -15.94
C PHE A 280 -10.98 -32.87 -14.56
N LYS A 281 -10.00 -33.65 -14.08
CA LYS A 281 -10.10 -34.29 -12.78
C LYS A 281 -9.66 -33.28 -11.72
N ILE A 282 -10.62 -32.78 -10.93
CA ILE A 282 -10.31 -31.97 -9.73
C ILE A 282 -9.52 -32.88 -8.79
N PRO A 283 -8.36 -32.43 -8.28
CA PRO A 283 -7.64 -33.18 -7.26
C PRO A 283 -8.53 -33.44 -6.04
N ASP A 284 -8.37 -34.61 -5.42
CA ASP A 284 -9.08 -34.95 -4.20
C ASP A 284 -8.78 -33.92 -3.10
N ASP A 285 -9.81 -33.49 -2.39
CA ASP A 285 -9.65 -32.60 -1.23
C ASP A 285 -9.33 -33.45 0.00
N LYS A 286 -8.03 -33.67 0.23
CA LYS A 286 -7.51 -34.42 1.39
C LYS A 286 -6.54 -33.56 2.17
N PHE A 287 -6.50 -33.77 3.48
CA PHE A 287 -5.52 -33.11 4.34
C PHE A 287 -4.11 -33.57 3.96
N GLY A 288 -3.35 -32.66 3.35
CA GLY A 288 -2.03 -32.97 2.81
C GLY A 288 -1.61 -32.01 1.69
N PRO A 289 -0.34 -32.04 1.27
CA PRO A 289 0.13 -31.23 0.15
C PRO A 289 -0.41 -31.78 -1.17
N ARG A 290 -0.71 -30.91 -2.10
CA ARG A 290 -1.17 -31.30 -3.45
C ARG A 290 -0.06 -31.81 -4.38
N THR A 291 1.20 -31.66 -3.98
CA THR A 291 2.36 -32.10 -4.76
C THR A 291 3.21 -33.02 -3.92
N GLU A 292 3.71 -34.07 -4.55
CA GLU A 292 4.66 -34.98 -3.95
C GLU A 292 5.98 -34.26 -3.59
N ASN A 293 6.76 -34.85 -2.68
CA ASN A 293 8.03 -34.31 -2.19
C ASN A 293 7.99 -32.99 -1.44
N CYS A 294 6.81 -32.57 -1.00
CA CYS A 294 6.62 -31.44 -0.07
C CYS A 294 6.54 -31.95 1.37
N ILE A 295 6.68 -30.99 2.32
CA ILE A 295 6.42 -31.26 3.74
C ILE A 295 4.95 -31.65 3.87
N ALA A 296 4.71 -32.76 4.58
CA ALA A 296 3.38 -33.27 4.83
C ALA A 296 3.26 -33.74 6.27
N PHE A 297 2.10 -33.47 6.87
CA PHE A 297 1.66 -34.01 8.14
C PHE A 297 0.25 -34.55 7.99
N THR A 298 -0.08 -35.55 8.80
CA THR A 298 -1.43 -36.08 8.89
C THR A 298 -2.20 -35.46 10.04
N ARG A 299 -3.51 -35.67 10.09
CA ARG A 299 -4.34 -35.22 11.23
C ARG A 299 -4.08 -36.01 12.52
N GLU A 300 -3.43 -37.16 12.44
CA GLU A 300 -2.95 -37.91 13.60
C GLU A 300 -1.67 -37.32 14.19
N GLU A 301 -0.83 -36.71 13.35
CA GLU A 301 0.42 -36.07 13.79
C GLU A 301 0.21 -34.68 14.36
N ILE A 302 -0.75 -33.91 13.81
CA ILE A 302 -1.05 -32.54 14.23
C ILE A 302 -2.54 -32.35 14.44
N ASN A 303 -2.90 -31.75 15.58
CA ASN A 303 -4.26 -31.40 15.93
C ASN A 303 -4.59 -30.00 15.40
N VAL A 304 -5.39 -29.91 14.34
CA VAL A 304 -5.78 -28.64 13.71
C VAL A 304 -7.20 -28.29 14.16
N ILE A 305 -7.32 -27.16 14.85
CA ILE A 305 -8.57 -26.68 15.44
C ILE A 305 -9.01 -25.39 14.73
N PHE A 306 -10.19 -25.43 14.10
CA PHE A 306 -10.79 -24.27 13.48
C PHE A 306 -11.64 -23.51 14.48
N ILE A 307 -11.31 -22.23 14.74
CA ILE A 307 -11.91 -21.41 15.79
C ILE A 307 -12.71 -20.27 15.15
N GLN A 308 -14.01 -20.25 15.44
CA GLN A 308 -14.95 -19.29 14.89
C GLN A 308 -15.66 -18.43 15.95
N SER A 309 -15.42 -18.67 17.23
CA SER A 309 -15.99 -17.90 18.33
C SER A 309 -14.99 -17.59 19.44
N CYS A 310 -15.23 -16.51 20.19
CA CYS A 310 -14.41 -16.16 21.36
C CYS A 310 -14.49 -17.23 22.46
N SER A 311 -15.63 -17.88 22.63
CA SER A 311 -15.78 -18.96 23.60
C SER A 311 -14.92 -20.17 23.26
N ASP A 312 -14.87 -20.56 21.98
CA ASP A 312 -13.99 -21.64 21.52
C ASP A 312 -12.52 -21.25 21.66
N LEU A 313 -12.18 -19.98 21.37
CA LEU A 313 -10.82 -19.49 21.53
C LEU A 313 -10.36 -19.61 22.99
N ILE A 314 -11.16 -19.14 23.94
CA ILE A 314 -10.83 -19.21 25.38
C ILE A 314 -10.66 -20.68 25.83
N LYS A 315 -11.63 -21.53 25.50
CA LYS A 315 -11.62 -22.95 25.86
C LYS A 315 -10.38 -23.66 25.35
N ASN A 316 -10.07 -23.50 24.07
CA ASN A 316 -8.93 -24.19 23.45
C ASN A 316 -7.60 -23.58 23.87
N PHE A 317 -7.54 -22.26 24.13
CA PHE A 317 -6.35 -21.62 24.70
C PHE A 317 -5.99 -22.22 26.05
N ASP A 318 -6.94 -22.37 26.96
CA ASP A 318 -6.71 -22.96 28.29
C ASP A 318 -6.21 -24.41 28.19
N LEU A 319 -6.66 -25.15 27.20
CA LEU A 319 -6.25 -26.55 26.99
C LEU A 319 -4.83 -26.69 26.42
N TYR A 320 -4.47 -25.86 25.43
CA TYR A 320 -3.30 -26.12 24.59
C TYR A 320 -2.24 -25.03 24.65
N TYR A 321 -2.59 -23.75 24.92
CA TYR A 321 -1.67 -22.61 24.79
C TYR A 321 -1.33 -21.94 26.11
N LYS A 322 -2.04 -22.24 27.19
CA LYS A 322 -1.84 -21.60 28.50
C LYS A 322 -0.38 -21.62 28.96
N ASN A 323 0.27 -22.78 28.83
CA ASN A 323 1.64 -23.01 29.29
C ASN A 323 2.69 -22.82 28.19
N THR A 324 2.30 -22.51 26.97
CA THR A 324 3.21 -22.25 25.84
C THR A 324 3.74 -20.84 25.93
N GLU A 325 5.06 -20.63 25.88
CA GLU A 325 5.69 -19.32 25.82
C GLU A 325 5.80 -18.81 24.39
N PHE A 326 6.27 -19.65 23.48
CA PHE A 326 6.50 -19.34 22.09
C PHE A 326 5.37 -19.88 21.21
N ILE A 327 4.92 -19.09 20.25
CA ILE A 327 3.82 -19.42 19.33
C ILE A 327 4.26 -19.08 17.91
N GLY A 328 4.19 -20.07 17.02
CA GLY A 328 4.33 -19.84 15.59
C GLY A 328 3.12 -19.09 15.03
N ILE A 329 3.33 -18.10 14.18
CA ILE A 329 2.24 -17.28 13.65
C ILE A 329 2.42 -17.00 12.16
N ASP A 330 1.29 -17.07 11.43
CA ASP A 330 1.18 -16.61 10.04
C ASP A 330 -0.25 -16.17 9.75
N SER A 331 -0.51 -15.56 8.60
CA SER A 331 -1.85 -15.12 8.22
C SER A 331 -2.10 -15.22 6.72
N GLU A 332 -3.37 -15.44 6.35
CA GLU A 332 -3.78 -15.52 4.97
C GLU A 332 -4.98 -14.61 4.69
N TRP A 333 -4.99 -14.05 3.49
CA TRP A 333 -6.06 -13.15 3.02
C TRP A 333 -6.30 -13.29 1.53
N ARG A 334 -7.41 -12.79 1.09
CA ARG A 334 -7.68 -12.57 -0.31
C ARG A 334 -7.36 -11.12 -0.68
N GLU A 335 -6.51 -10.93 -1.70
CA GLU A 335 -6.17 -9.59 -2.19
C GLU A 335 -7.41 -8.83 -2.66
N SER A 336 -7.62 -7.61 -2.14
CA SER A 336 -8.69 -6.74 -2.61
C SER A 336 -8.31 -6.16 -3.98
N LEU A 337 -9.19 -6.38 -4.96
CA LEU A 337 -9.03 -5.82 -6.31
C LEU A 337 -9.66 -4.43 -6.44
N LYS A 338 -10.42 -3.99 -5.42
CA LYS A 338 -11.07 -2.69 -5.37
C LYS A 338 -10.15 -1.63 -4.78
N ILE A 339 -10.24 -0.42 -5.32
CA ILE A 339 -9.52 0.74 -4.76
C ILE A 339 -10.19 1.16 -3.46
N ASN A 340 -9.39 1.62 -2.52
CA ASN A 340 -9.82 2.11 -1.20
C ASN A 340 -10.53 1.05 -0.32
N ILE A 341 -10.56 -0.21 -0.75
CA ILE A 341 -10.97 -1.30 0.10
C ILE A 341 -9.70 -1.98 0.62
N LYS A 342 -9.45 -1.81 1.90
CA LYS A 342 -8.33 -2.46 2.57
C LYS A 342 -8.54 -3.97 2.52
N THR A 343 -7.53 -4.70 2.10
CA THR A 343 -7.47 -6.15 2.25
C THR A 343 -7.61 -6.48 3.74
N LYS A 344 -8.37 -7.50 4.06
CA LYS A 344 -8.58 -7.95 5.45
C LYS A 344 -8.05 -9.36 5.60
N THR A 345 -7.40 -9.62 6.72
CA THR A 345 -7.00 -10.98 7.11
C THR A 345 -8.22 -11.88 7.18
N SER A 346 -8.19 -12.99 6.46
CA SER A 346 -9.29 -13.96 6.40
C SER A 346 -9.15 -15.05 7.45
N ILE A 347 -7.89 -15.49 7.69
CA ILE A 347 -7.55 -16.44 8.74
C ILE A 347 -6.22 -16.02 9.39
N LEU A 348 -6.07 -16.36 10.67
CA LEU A 348 -4.84 -16.24 11.43
C LEU A 348 -4.46 -17.62 11.96
N GLN A 349 -3.24 -18.05 11.70
CA GLN A 349 -2.74 -19.36 12.10
C GLN A 349 -1.82 -19.21 13.32
N LEU A 350 -2.02 -20.05 14.32
CA LEU A 350 -1.18 -20.12 15.50
C LEU A 350 -0.75 -21.58 15.73
N SER A 351 0.53 -21.84 15.96
CA SER A 351 1.06 -23.15 16.34
C SER A 351 1.64 -23.08 17.74
N ASP A 352 1.35 -24.07 18.59
CA ASP A 352 2.12 -24.22 19.81
C ASP A 352 3.59 -24.51 19.48
N PHE A 353 4.49 -24.27 20.41
CA PHE A 353 5.92 -24.42 20.17
C PHE A 353 6.32 -25.83 19.75
N GLU A 354 5.61 -26.86 20.25
CA GLU A 354 5.86 -28.26 19.89
C GLU A 354 5.31 -28.63 18.51
N GLY A 355 4.49 -27.80 17.91
CA GLY A 355 3.89 -28.03 16.59
C GLY A 355 2.82 -29.12 16.60
N LYS A 356 2.20 -29.38 17.76
CA LYS A 356 1.18 -30.42 17.92
C LYS A 356 -0.22 -29.90 17.82
N ASN A 357 -0.47 -28.69 18.33
CA ASN A 357 -1.79 -28.06 18.33
C ASN A 357 -1.74 -26.78 17.53
N ILE A 358 -2.57 -26.68 16.51
CA ILE A 358 -2.60 -25.55 15.61
C ILE A 358 -4.00 -24.95 15.58
N PHE A 359 -4.10 -23.66 15.88
CA PHE A 359 -5.32 -22.92 15.74
C PHE A 359 -5.37 -22.23 14.40
N ILE A 360 -6.46 -22.39 13.69
CA ILE A 360 -6.81 -21.60 12.52
C ILE A 360 -8.02 -20.75 12.93
N LEU A 361 -7.76 -19.48 13.20
CA LEU A 361 -8.77 -18.52 13.61
C LEU A 361 -9.49 -17.97 12.39
N ASP A 362 -10.81 -18.12 12.32
CA ASP A 362 -11.64 -17.53 11.28
C ASP A 362 -11.84 -16.04 11.56
N MET A 363 -10.95 -15.21 11.00
CA MET A 363 -10.99 -13.76 11.22
C MET A 363 -12.27 -13.13 10.67
N ILE A 364 -12.90 -13.74 9.67
CA ILE A 364 -14.17 -13.26 9.10
C ILE A 364 -15.30 -13.38 10.12
N GLU A 365 -15.33 -14.46 10.90
CA GLU A 365 -16.36 -14.66 11.93
C GLU A 365 -15.98 -13.98 13.25
N LEU A 366 -14.74 -14.15 13.69
CA LEU A 366 -14.28 -13.62 14.98
C LEU A 366 -14.33 -12.08 15.05
N THR A 367 -14.01 -11.37 13.98
CA THR A 367 -14.07 -9.89 13.97
C THR A 367 -15.48 -9.31 13.97
N LYS A 368 -16.51 -10.14 13.88
CA LYS A 368 -17.91 -9.72 14.11
C LYS A 368 -18.22 -9.56 15.60
N ASP A 369 -17.48 -10.23 16.48
CA ASP A 369 -17.58 -10.07 17.93
C ASP A 369 -16.74 -8.88 18.39
N ASN A 370 -17.38 -7.85 18.91
CA ASN A 370 -16.72 -6.63 19.40
C ASN A 370 -15.75 -6.89 20.57
N ASN A 371 -15.81 -8.05 21.22
CA ASN A 371 -14.92 -8.42 22.32
C ASN A 371 -13.72 -9.24 21.82
N PHE A 372 -13.67 -9.66 20.57
CA PHE A 372 -12.63 -10.55 20.05
C PHE A 372 -11.22 -9.99 20.28
N GLU A 373 -10.96 -8.76 19.87
CA GLU A 373 -9.63 -8.16 19.95
C GLU A 373 -9.15 -8.05 21.41
N LYS A 374 -10.04 -7.66 22.34
CA LYS A 374 -9.73 -7.62 23.79
C LYS A 374 -9.48 -9.01 24.35
N THR A 375 -10.28 -10.01 23.93
CA THR A 375 -10.12 -11.40 24.35
C THR A 375 -8.79 -11.94 23.87
N PHE A 376 -8.46 -11.73 22.60
CA PHE A 376 -7.18 -12.15 22.02
C PHE A 376 -6.01 -11.51 22.77
N GLU A 377 -6.03 -10.19 22.95
CA GLU A 377 -5.00 -9.46 23.69
C GLU A 377 -4.81 -10.03 25.10
N LYS A 378 -5.89 -10.24 25.84
CA LYS A 378 -5.83 -10.80 27.22
C LYS A 378 -5.17 -12.18 27.26
N LEU A 379 -5.48 -13.05 26.28
CA LEU A 379 -4.95 -14.42 26.25
C LEU A 379 -3.47 -14.46 25.84
N PHE A 380 -3.06 -13.61 24.90
CA PHE A 380 -1.76 -13.69 24.26
C PHE A 380 -0.74 -12.64 24.69
N LEU A 381 -1.07 -11.72 25.63
CA LEU A 381 -0.19 -10.61 26.04
C LEU A 381 1.21 -11.04 26.50
N ASN A 382 1.31 -12.19 27.18
CA ASN A 382 2.57 -12.69 27.71
C ASN A 382 3.22 -13.76 26.81
N LYS A 383 2.87 -13.82 25.54
CA LYS A 383 3.40 -14.77 24.57
C LYS A 383 4.41 -14.10 23.66
N LYS A 384 5.36 -14.90 23.15
CA LYS A 384 6.31 -14.52 22.11
C LYS A 384 5.93 -15.20 20.81
N PHE A 385 5.95 -14.45 19.73
CA PHE A 385 5.54 -14.98 18.43
C PHE A 385 6.74 -15.20 17.52
N ILE A 386 6.74 -16.31 16.81
CA ILE A 386 7.76 -16.66 15.81
C ILE A 386 7.10 -16.62 14.44
N SER A 387 7.66 -15.85 13.53
CA SER A 387 7.05 -15.56 12.24
C SER A 387 8.06 -15.50 11.10
N PHE A 388 7.56 -15.47 9.87
CA PHE A 388 8.35 -15.21 8.67
C PHE A 388 7.76 -14.00 7.93
N GLU A 389 8.43 -12.82 7.98
CA GLU A 389 7.98 -11.55 7.35
C GLU A 389 6.60 -11.04 7.79
N PHE A 390 6.11 -11.43 8.95
CA PHE A 390 4.77 -11.10 9.45
C PHE A 390 4.48 -9.60 9.58
N SER A 391 5.50 -8.78 9.75
CA SER A 391 5.35 -7.32 9.82
C SER A 391 4.63 -6.74 8.59
N ASN A 392 4.78 -7.37 7.43
CA ASN A 392 4.12 -6.97 6.18
C ASN A 392 2.61 -7.28 6.20
N ASP A 393 2.20 -8.28 6.98
CA ASP A 393 0.83 -8.77 7.07
C ASP A 393 -0.03 -7.90 7.98
N LEU A 394 0.60 -7.23 8.96
CA LEU A 394 -0.07 -6.39 9.96
C LEU A 394 -0.91 -5.26 9.36
N ILE A 395 -0.61 -4.85 8.14
CA ILE A 395 -1.42 -3.86 7.42
C ILE A 395 -2.85 -4.37 7.14
N ASN A 396 -3.06 -5.68 7.08
CA ASN A 396 -4.34 -6.31 6.77
C ASN A 396 -5.17 -6.65 8.02
N PHE A 397 -4.58 -6.48 9.21
CA PHE A 397 -5.24 -6.75 10.48
C PHE A 397 -6.20 -5.64 10.90
N PRO A 398 -7.20 -5.95 11.76
CA PRO A 398 -7.91 -4.96 12.55
C PRO A 398 -6.91 -4.06 13.32
N GLU A 399 -7.27 -2.79 13.50
CA GLU A 399 -6.33 -1.79 14.02
C GLU A 399 -5.77 -2.14 15.40
N GLN A 400 -6.62 -2.56 16.34
CA GLN A 400 -6.19 -2.92 17.70
C GLN A 400 -5.26 -4.13 17.71
N LEU A 401 -5.52 -5.16 16.89
CA LEU A 401 -4.62 -6.30 16.75
C LEU A 401 -3.29 -5.90 16.09
N SER A 402 -3.32 -5.02 15.10
CA SER A 402 -2.09 -4.49 14.50
C SER A 402 -1.22 -3.75 15.53
N ILE A 403 -1.84 -2.94 16.39
CA ILE A 403 -1.15 -2.25 17.51
C ILE A 403 -0.63 -3.28 18.52
N PHE A 404 -1.44 -4.28 18.88
CA PHE A 404 -1.03 -5.34 19.80
C PHE A 404 0.24 -6.04 19.35
N PHE A 405 0.32 -6.48 18.10
CA PHE A 405 1.50 -7.15 17.56
C PHE A 405 2.70 -6.23 17.40
N LYS A 406 2.50 -4.93 17.17
CA LYS A 406 3.61 -3.96 17.01
C LYS A 406 4.21 -3.48 18.33
N GLU A 407 3.39 -3.36 19.36
CA GLU A 407 3.76 -2.59 20.54
C GLU A 407 3.72 -3.37 21.85
N LYS A 408 2.94 -4.48 21.91
CA LYS A 408 2.65 -5.15 23.17
C LYS A 408 3.29 -6.53 23.33
N VAL A 409 3.75 -7.14 22.26
CA VAL A 409 4.34 -8.48 22.29
C VAL A 409 5.65 -8.53 21.51
N GLU A 410 6.48 -9.51 21.84
CA GLU A 410 7.72 -9.78 21.12
C GLU A 410 7.43 -10.66 19.91
N ILE A 411 7.91 -10.22 18.73
CA ILE A 411 7.87 -11.00 17.49
C ILE A 411 9.30 -11.33 17.07
N ILE A 412 9.61 -12.60 17.01
CA ILE A 412 10.87 -13.14 16.50
C ILE A 412 10.70 -13.41 15.01
N ASP A 413 11.26 -12.55 14.18
CA ASP A 413 11.21 -12.73 12.73
C ASP A 413 12.35 -13.63 12.26
N ILE A 414 11.99 -14.77 11.68
CA ILE A 414 12.94 -15.76 11.15
C ILE A 414 13.85 -15.15 10.09
N THR A 415 13.39 -14.20 9.30
CA THR A 415 14.22 -13.58 8.26
C THR A 415 15.40 -12.82 8.85
N ASN A 416 15.17 -12.09 9.93
CA ASN A 416 16.21 -11.37 10.65
C ASN A 416 17.17 -12.34 11.34
N LEU A 417 16.61 -13.33 12.04
CA LEU A 417 17.40 -14.34 12.74
C LEU A 417 18.28 -15.16 11.77
N TYR A 418 17.71 -15.57 10.62
CA TYR A 418 18.44 -16.26 9.56
C TYR A 418 19.64 -15.44 9.08
N SER A 419 19.42 -14.16 8.79
CA SER A 419 20.48 -13.27 8.31
C SER A 419 21.61 -13.08 9.33
N ILE A 420 21.28 -13.08 10.62
CA ILE A 420 22.28 -12.99 11.70
C ILE A 420 23.08 -14.30 11.82
N ILE A 421 22.42 -15.45 11.81
CA ILE A 421 23.08 -16.75 12.02
C ILE A 421 23.94 -17.16 10.83
N TYR A 422 23.42 -16.98 9.61
CA TYR A 422 24.09 -17.48 8.39
C TYR A 422 24.89 -16.42 7.64
N PHE A 423 24.88 -15.17 8.10
CA PHE A 423 25.56 -14.03 7.46
C PHE A 423 25.20 -13.84 5.97
N GLU A 424 23.97 -14.19 5.59
CA GLU A 424 23.45 -14.06 4.23
C GLU A 424 22.00 -13.55 4.25
N GLN A 425 21.56 -13.01 3.11
CA GLN A 425 20.16 -12.61 2.97
C GLN A 425 19.24 -13.83 3.06
N CYS A 426 18.19 -13.74 3.87
CA CYS A 426 17.22 -14.83 4.01
C CYS A 426 16.51 -15.10 2.68
N PRO A 427 16.52 -16.34 2.18
CA PRO A 427 15.78 -16.71 0.99
C PRO A 427 14.27 -16.85 1.33
N SER A 428 13.45 -17.17 0.32
CA SER A 428 12.01 -17.43 0.55
C SER A 428 11.78 -18.56 1.54
N PHE A 429 10.69 -18.50 2.31
CA PHE A 429 10.34 -19.49 3.35
C PHE A 429 10.46 -20.95 2.89
N SER A 430 9.94 -21.26 1.69
CA SER A 430 10.07 -22.61 1.12
C SER A 430 11.52 -23.07 0.90
N LYS A 431 12.44 -22.16 0.60
CA LYS A 431 13.88 -22.47 0.48
C LYS A 431 14.55 -22.65 1.84
N VAL A 432 14.11 -21.86 2.84
CA VAL A 432 14.55 -22.07 4.23
C VAL A 432 14.12 -23.44 4.73
N CYS A 433 12.87 -23.83 4.47
CA CYS A 433 12.37 -25.17 4.77
C CYS A 433 13.21 -26.26 4.07
N GLU A 434 13.49 -26.11 2.80
CA GLU A 434 14.32 -27.06 2.04
C GLU A 434 15.72 -27.20 2.64
N LYS A 435 16.36 -26.09 3.02
CA LYS A 435 17.70 -26.08 3.61
C LYS A 435 17.75 -26.72 5.00
N LEU A 436 16.78 -26.41 5.88
CA LEU A 436 16.82 -26.83 7.29
C LEU A 436 16.03 -28.11 7.60
N ILE A 437 15.01 -28.43 6.79
CA ILE A 437 14.12 -29.59 7.00
C ILE A 437 14.33 -30.66 5.92
N GLY A 438 14.95 -30.30 4.78
CA GLY A 438 15.20 -31.23 3.67
C GLY A 438 14.05 -31.38 2.68
N LYS A 439 12.94 -30.70 2.89
CA LYS A 439 11.75 -30.71 2.01
C LYS A 439 11.21 -29.30 1.80
N LYS A 440 10.56 -29.07 0.65
CA LYS A 440 9.92 -27.79 0.31
C LYS A 440 8.54 -27.66 0.94
N LEU A 441 8.17 -26.44 1.29
CA LEU A 441 6.78 -26.08 1.56
C LEU A 441 6.02 -26.03 0.22
N CYS A 442 4.89 -26.73 0.15
CA CYS A 442 4.00 -26.68 -1.00
C CYS A 442 3.24 -25.35 -1.04
N LYS A 443 3.51 -24.49 -2.00
CA LYS A 443 2.87 -23.16 -2.13
C LYS A 443 1.57 -23.17 -2.97
N TYR A 444 0.95 -24.33 -3.13
CA TYR A 444 -0.21 -24.51 -3.99
C TYR A 444 -1.41 -23.67 -3.53
N GLU A 445 -1.66 -23.62 -2.22
CA GLU A 445 -2.79 -22.90 -1.63
C GLU A 445 -2.52 -21.43 -1.32
N GLN A 446 -1.28 -20.94 -1.43
CA GLN A 446 -0.92 -19.54 -1.14
C GLN A 446 -1.82 -18.50 -1.83
N CYS A 447 -2.31 -18.84 -3.03
CA CYS A 447 -3.14 -17.94 -3.83
C CYS A 447 -4.63 -18.32 -3.82
N SER A 448 -5.05 -19.12 -2.85
CA SER A 448 -6.44 -19.56 -2.71
C SER A 448 -7.40 -18.45 -2.37
N ASN A 449 -8.68 -18.73 -2.55
CA ASN A 449 -9.72 -17.86 -2.01
C ASN A 449 -9.92 -18.14 -0.52
N TRP A 450 -9.18 -17.43 0.32
CA TRP A 450 -9.22 -17.56 1.76
C TRP A 450 -10.50 -17.01 2.44
N GLU A 451 -11.32 -16.29 1.67
CA GLU A 451 -12.64 -15.83 2.15
C GLU A 451 -13.74 -16.88 1.97
N LYS A 452 -13.49 -17.91 1.14
CA LYS A 452 -14.48 -18.97 0.90
C LYS A 452 -14.67 -19.86 2.12
N ARG A 453 -15.91 -20.20 2.43
CA ARG A 453 -16.26 -21.17 3.48
C ARG A 453 -17.14 -22.28 2.90
N PRO A 454 -16.97 -23.55 3.35
CA PRO A 454 -15.91 -24.02 4.22
C PRO A 454 -14.54 -23.98 3.53
N LEU A 455 -13.46 -23.93 4.32
CA LEU A 455 -12.10 -24.13 3.82
C LEU A 455 -11.94 -25.59 3.36
N ARG A 456 -11.09 -25.82 2.35
CA ARG A 456 -10.71 -27.16 1.90
C ARG A 456 -9.72 -27.80 2.87
N GLU A 457 -9.65 -29.13 2.87
CA GLU A 457 -8.66 -29.87 3.66
C GLU A 457 -7.22 -29.52 3.28
N THR A 458 -6.96 -29.26 1.99
CA THR A 458 -5.67 -28.79 1.50
C THR A 458 -5.33 -27.38 1.99
N GLN A 459 -6.33 -26.47 2.17
CA GLN A 459 -6.13 -25.16 2.79
C GLN A 459 -5.84 -25.28 4.29
N PHE A 460 -6.55 -26.15 5.01
CA PHE A 460 -6.25 -26.43 6.42
C PHE A 460 -4.83 -26.94 6.60
N HIS A 461 -4.38 -27.86 5.75
CA HIS A 461 -3.02 -28.39 5.81
C HIS A 461 -1.98 -27.28 5.54
N TYR A 462 -2.18 -26.50 4.49
CA TYR A 462 -1.26 -25.42 4.13
C TYR A 462 -1.16 -24.38 5.26
N ALA A 463 -2.28 -23.87 5.74
CA ALA A 463 -2.35 -22.87 6.80
C ALA A 463 -1.72 -23.40 8.12
N ALA A 464 -1.96 -24.67 8.45
CA ALA A 464 -1.36 -25.27 9.64
C ALA A 464 0.17 -25.34 9.52
N LEU A 465 0.69 -25.67 8.32
CA LEU A 465 2.12 -25.76 8.09
C LEU A 465 2.83 -24.42 8.21
N ASP A 466 2.25 -23.33 7.70
CA ASP A 466 2.90 -22.02 7.73
C ASP A 466 3.24 -21.61 9.17
N ALA A 467 2.31 -21.73 10.11
CA ALA A 467 2.58 -21.43 11.52
C ALA A 467 3.48 -22.46 12.20
N LEU A 468 3.27 -23.77 11.93
CA LEU A 468 4.05 -24.84 12.52
C LEU A 468 5.53 -24.76 12.12
N LEU A 469 5.79 -24.51 10.84
CA LEU A 469 7.15 -24.44 10.31
C LEU A 469 7.93 -23.25 10.88
N CYS A 470 7.27 -22.17 11.27
CA CYS A 470 7.93 -21.09 12.00
C CYS A 470 8.59 -21.62 13.28
N CYS A 471 7.88 -22.41 14.08
CA CYS A 471 8.43 -23.03 15.28
C CYS A 471 9.55 -24.02 14.98
N LEU A 472 9.34 -24.93 14.00
CA LEU A 472 10.33 -25.94 13.67
C LEU A 472 11.64 -25.34 13.13
N ILE A 473 11.53 -24.34 12.27
CA ILE A 473 12.71 -23.64 11.72
C ILE A 473 13.44 -22.90 12.83
N TYR A 474 12.73 -22.20 13.69
CA TYR A 474 13.32 -21.52 14.83
C TYR A 474 14.12 -22.49 15.72
N LYS A 475 13.51 -23.63 16.10
CA LYS A 475 14.23 -24.68 16.86
C LYS A 475 15.51 -25.14 16.17
N LYS A 476 15.44 -25.43 14.88
CA LYS A 476 16.60 -25.84 14.08
C LYS A 476 17.69 -24.78 14.01
N MET A 477 17.34 -23.51 14.03
CA MET A 477 18.29 -22.41 13.96
C MET A 477 18.99 -22.16 15.30
N ILE A 478 18.34 -22.41 16.42
CA ILE A 478 18.95 -22.23 17.76
C ILE A 478 19.72 -23.46 18.24
N GLU A 479 19.46 -24.65 17.65
CA GLU A 479 20.18 -25.91 17.92
C GLU A 479 21.53 -25.98 17.18
N ASN A 480 21.72 -25.23 16.09
CA ASN A 480 22.95 -25.16 15.30
C ASN A 480 23.85 -23.98 15.74
#